data_76a897c5b6912f0ff943eee829258b70
#
_entry.id   76a897c5b6912f0ff943eee829258b70
#
_cell.length_a   1.000
_cell.length_b   1.000
_cell.length_c   1.000
_cell.angle_alpha   90.00
_cell.angle_beta   90.00
_cell.angle_gamma   90.00
#
_symmetry.space_group_name_H-M   'P 1'
#
loop_
_entity.id
_entity.type
_entity.pdbx_description
1 polymer ?
#
loop_
_entity_poly.entity_id
_entity_poly.type
_entity_poly.pdbx_seq_one_letter_code
_entity_poly.pdbx_strand_id
1 'polypeptide(L)'
;MIGLIIEIVNIAFSVLIWMVIIRCLLSFIPHNPYQSIIRFIYEVTEPVMAPFRRIVPVIGGLDISPIAVVLALELVRWAFIQVILMLRF
;
A
#
# COMPACT_ATOMS: atom_id res chain seq x y z
N MET A 1 -1.49 -1.61 26.38
CA MET A 1 -0.39 -2.12 25.53
C MET A 1 -0.89 -2.59 24.16
N ILE A 2 -1.81 -3.55 24.13
CA ILE A 2 -2.35 -4.06 22.88
C ILE A 2 -3.01 -2.95 22.05
N GLY A 3 -3.77 -2.06 22.69
CA GLY A 3 -4.42 -0.96 21.98
C GLY A 3 -3.43 -0.05 21.27
N LEU A 4 -2.31 0.23 21.91
CA LEU A 4 -1.26 1.06 21.31
C LEU A 4 -0.62 0.35 20.12
N ILE A 5 -0.35 -0.95 20.24
CA ILE A 5 0.24 -1.73 19.16
C ILE A 5 -0.70 -1.75 17.95
N ILE A 6 -1.98 -1.98 18.18
CA ILE A 6 -2.98 -1.99 17.10
C ILE A 6 -3.06 -0.61 16.44
N GLU A 7 -3.03 0.45 17.23
CA GLU A 7 -3.06 1.81 16.68
C GLU A 7 -1.84 2.08 15.80
N ILE A 8 -0.65 1.68 16.23
CA ILE A 8 0.57 1.84 15.44
C ILE A 8 0.47 1.06 14.13
N VAL A 9 -0.01 -0.18 14.20
CA VAL A 9 -0.19 -1.02 13.01
C VAL A 9 -1.18 -0.37 12.04
N ASN A 10 -2.31 0.12 12.55
CA ASN A 10 -3.31 0.79 11.71
C ASN A 10 -2.73 2.02 11.01
N ILE A 11 -1.99 2.84 11.75
CA ILE A 11 -1.37 4.05 11.17
C ILE A 11 -0.38 3.66 10.08
N ALA A 12 0.48 2.69 10.35
CA ALA A 12 1.49 2.26 9.39
C ALA A 12 0.86 1.74 8.09
N PHE A 13 -0.15 0.88 8.20
CA PHE A 13 -0.84 0.37 7.03
C PHE A 13 -1.61 1.47 6.30
N SER A 14 -2.23 2.38 7.04
CA SER A 14 -2.98 3.49 6.43
C SER A 14 -2.05 4.40 5.63
N VAL A 15 -0.90 4.73 6.17
CA VAL A 15 0.08 5.57 5.46
C VAL A 15 0.51 4.88 4.16
N LEU A 16 0.84 3.60 4.24
CA LEU A 16 1.27 2.85 3.07
C LEU A 16 0.17 2.75 2.02
N ILE A 17 -1.05 2.46 2.45
CA ILE A 17 -2.21 2.38 1.54
C ILE A 17 -2.45 3.72 0.85
N TRP A 18 -2.41 4.83 1.59
CA TRP A 18 -2.57 6.15 1.00
C TRP A 18 -1.45 6.47 0.01
N MET A 19 -0.23 6.07 0.30
CA MET A 19 0.87 6.25 -0.63
C MET A 19 0.65 5.49 -1.94
N VAL A 20 0.12 4.27 -1.85
CA VAL A 20 -0.22 3.49 -3.04
C VAL A 20 -1.35 4.15 -3.83
N ILE A 21 -2.36 4.68 -3.13
CA ILE A 21 -3.48 5.39 -3.77
C ILE A 21 -2.97 6.63 -4.49
N ILE A 22 -2.11 7.43 -3.83
CA ILE A 22 -1.52 8.63 -4.43
C ILE A 22 -0.72 8.25 -5.66
N ARG A 23 0.07 7.18 -5.59
CA ARG A 23 0.83 6.69 -6.74
C ARG A 23 -0.08 6.32 -7.91
N CYS A 24 -1.21 5.69 -7.60
CA CYS A 24 -2.21 5.36 -8.62
C CYS A 24 -2.75 6.62 -9.30
N LEU A 25 -3.09 7.64 -8.50
CA LEU A 25 -3.57 8.90 -9.04
C LEU A 25 -2.52 9.62 -9.89
N LEU A 26 -1.26 9.55 -9.46
CA LEU A 26 -0.15 10.16 -10.20
C LEU A 26 0.04 9.55 -11.57
N SER A 27 -0.36 8.31 -11.77
CA SER A 27 -0.26 7.67 -13.08
C SER A 27 -1.24 8.25 -14.10
N PHE A 28 -2.28 8.95 -13.64
CA PHE A 28 -3.27 9.59 -14.50
C PHE A 28 -3.05 11.08 -14.69
N ILE A 29 -2.20 11.69 -13.84
CA ILE A 29 -1.97 13.15 -13.83
C ILE A 29 -0.54 13.41 -14.30
N PRO A 30 -0.33 14.34 -15.25
CA PRO A 30 1.03 14.74 -15.62
C PRO A 30 1.78 15.26 -14.41
N HIS A 31 2.95 14.73 -14.16
CA HIS A 31 3.77 15.11 -13.02
C HIS A 31 5.25 15.03 -13.37
N ASN A 32 6.06 15.70 -12.59
CA ASN A 32 7.49 15.63 -12.74
C ASN A 32 8.03 14.48 -11.87
N PRO A 33 8.49 13.36 -12.48
CA PRO A 33 8.98 12.22 -11.71
C PRO A 33 10.28 12.50 -10.95
N TYR A 34 10.90 13.65 -11.20
CA TYR A 34 12.14 14.04 -10.51
C TYR A 34 11.90 14.87 -9.27
N GLN A 35 10.65 15.24 -8.96
CA GLN A 35 10.35 15.89 -7.70
C GLN A 35 10.60 14.95 -6.54
N SER A 36 11.23 15.47 -5.47
CA SER A 36 11.66 14.66 -4.33
C SER A 36 10.52 13.89 -3.67
N ILE A 37 9.36 14.53 -3.51
CA ILE A 37 8.21 13.91 -2.87
C ILE A 37 7.66 12.76 -3.72
N ILE A 38 7.50 12.98 -5.01
CA ILE A 38 6.99 11.97 -5.93
C ILE A 38 7.96 10.79 -6.00
N ARG A 39 9.24 11.08 -6.11
CA ARG A 39 10.28 10.07 -6.13
C ARG A 39 10.28 9.23 -4.87
N PHE A 40 10.11 9.88 -3.71
CA PHE A 40 10.03 9.20 -2.43
C PHE A 40 8.84 8.24 -2.39
N ILE A 41 7.67 8.66 -2.86
CA ILE A 41 6.47 7.81 -2.91
C ILE A 41 6.72 6.59 -3.77
N TYR A 42 7.33 6.76 -4.96
CA TYR A 42 7.63 5.64 -5.83
C TYR A 42 8.64 4.68 -5.20
N GLU A 43 9.66 5.20 -4.57
CA GLU A 43 10.69 4.36 -3.94
C GLU A 43 10.15 3.54 -2.78
N VAL A 44 9.27 4.13 -1.96
CA VAL A 44 8.67 3.44 -0.81
C VAL A 44 7.67 2.38 -1.26
N THR A 45 6.88 2.67 -2.29
CA THR A 45 5.83 1.76 -2.73
C THR A 45 6.32 0.69 -3.70
N GLU A 46 7.46 0.88 -4.35
CA GLU A 46 7.97 -0.07 -5.35
C GLU A 46 8.17 -1.48 -4.80
N PRO A 47 8.80 -1.69 -3.63
CA PRO A 47 8.98 -3.05 -3.09
C PRO A 47 7.66 -3.77 -2.84
N VAL A 48 6.60 -3.01 -2.53
CA VAL A 48 5.28 -3.58 -2.27
C VAL A 48 4.58 -3.91 -3.58
N MET A 49 4.72 -3.04 -4.58
CA MET A 49 3.98 -3.17 -5.85
C MET A 49 4.63 -4.11 -6.85
N ALA A 50 5.96 -4.24 -6.81
CA ALA A 50 6.68 -5.03 -7.81
C ALA A 50 6.19 -6.48 -7.92
N PRO A 51 5.99 -7.23 -6.81
CA PRO A 51 5.49 -8.61 -6.93
C PRO A 51 4.11 -8.67 -7.57
N PHE A 52 3.26 -7.68 -7.29
CA PHE A 52 1.90 -7.65 -7.82
C PHE A 52 1.87 -7.37 -9.32
N ARG A 53 2.82 -6.58 -9.83
CA ARG A 53 2.91 -6.33 -11.26
C ARG A 53 3.22 -7.58 -12.06
N ARG A 54 3.91 -8.53 -11.46
CA ARG A 54 4.23 -9.79 -12.12
C ARG A 54 3.03 -10.71 -12.22
N ILE A 55 2.08 -10.59 -11.30
CA ILE A 55 0.93 -11.46 -11.19
C ILE A 55 -0.28 -10.87 -11.87
N VAL A 56 -0.49 -9.56 -11.72
CA VAL A 56 -1.67 -8.86 -12.21
C VAL A 56 -1.42 -8.37 -13.64
N PRO A 57 -2.22 -8.82 -14.61
CA PRO A 57 -2.06 -8.35 -15.99
C PRO A 57 -2.55 -6.92 -16.16
N VAL A 58 -1.99 -6.24 -17.14
CA VAL A 58 -2.48 -4.93 -17.56
C VAL A 58 -3.73 -5.15 -18.41
N ILE A 59 -4.86 -4.58 -18.00
CA ILE A 59 -6.14 -4.75 -18.68
C ILE A 59 -6.53 -3.42 -19.31
N GLY A 60 -6.76 -3.43 -20.64
CA GLY A 60 -7.18 -2.24 -21.37
C GLY A 60 -6.19 -1.08 -21.30
N GLY A 61 -4.90 -1.37 -21.11
CA GLY A 61 -3.88 -0.35 -20.95
C GLY A 61 -3.82 0.27 -19.57
N LEU A 62 -4.69 -0.16 -18.66
CA LEU A 62 -4.69 0.34 -17.28
C LEU A 62 -3.97 -0.64 -16.37
N ASP A 63 -3.09 -0.10 -15.54
CA ASP A 63 -2.39 -0.88 -14.52
C ASP A 63 -3.30 -1.00 -13.29
N ILE A 64 -3.81 -2.20 -13.03
CA ILE A 64 -4.68 -2.45 -11.88
C ILE A 64 -3.90 -2.94 -10.65
N SER A 65 -2.57 -3.01 -10.75
CA SER A 65 -1.73 -3.44 -9.63
C SER A 65 -1.97 -2.64 -8.34
N PRO A 66 -2.13 -1.30 -8.38
CA PRO A 66 -2.41 -0.54 -7.16
C PRO A 66 -3.68 -0.98 -6.46
N ILE A 67 -4.72 -1.34 -7.20
CA ILE A 67 -5.97 -1.83 -6.62
C ILE A 67 -5.73 -3.17 -5.92
N ALA A 68 -5.02 -4.09 -6.57
CA ALA A 68 -4.69 -5.39 -5.98
C ALA A 68 -3.84 -5.22 -4.72
N VAL A 69 -2.88 -4.30 -4.74
CA VAL A 69 -2.02 -4.02 -3.58
C VAL A 69 -2.85 -3.50 -2.41
N VAL A 70 -3.77 -2.55 -2.65
CA VAL A 70 -4.61 -2.01 -1.58
C VAL A 70 -5.47 -3.10 -0.96
N LEU A 71 -6.09 -3.94 -1.77
CA LEU A 71 -6.90 -5.04 -1.26
C LEU A 71 -6.06 -6.04 -0.46
N ALA A 72 -4.86 -6.35 -0.94
CA ALA A 72 -3.95 -7.25 -0.23
C ALA A 72 -3.49 -6.65 1.10
N LEU A 73 -3.17 -5.36 1.11
CA LEU A 73 -2.76 -4.66 2.34
C LEU A 73 -3.89 -4.62 3.35
N GLU A 74 -5.13 -4.41 2.91
CA GLU A 74 -6.28 -4.44 3.81
C GLU A 74 -6.48 -5.84 4.42
N LEU A 75 -6.32 -6.88 3.61
CA LEU A 75 -6.43 -8.25 4.10
C LEU A 75 -5.31 -8.57 5.09
N VAL A 76 -4.09 -8.19 4.79
CA VAL A 76 -2.94 -8.40 5.67
C VAL A 76 -3.13 -7.64 6.98
N ARG A 77 -3.60 -6.40 6.91
CA ARG A 77 -3.87 -5.61 8.10
C ARG A 77 -4.89 -6.30 9.00
N TRP A 78 -5.99 -6.75 8.41
CA TRP A 78 -7.02 -7.46 9.16
C TRP A 78 -6.45 -8.70 9.84
N ALA A 79 -5.73 -9.53 9.09
CA ALA A 79 -5.13 -10.75 9.62
C ALA A 79 -4.13 -10.46 10.74
N PHE A 80 -3.31 -9.42 10.56
CA PHE A 80 -2.31 -9.02 11.54
C PHE A 80 -2.97 -8.60 12.86
N ILE A 81 -4.03 -7.80 12.77
CA ILE A 81 -4.78 -7.35 13.96
C ILE A 81 -5.43 -8.54 14.65
N GLN A 82 -6.00 -9.47 13.91
CA GLN A 82 -6.60 -10.67 14.50
C GLN A 82 -5.57 -11.50 15.27
N VAL A 83 -4.38 -11.65 14.72
CA VAL A 83 -3.29 -12.34 15.41
C VAL A 83 -2.91 -11.63 16.71
N ILE A 84 -2.80 -10.31 16.69
CA ILE A 84 -2.50 -9.53 17.89
C ILE A 84 -3.56 -9.74 18.95
N LEU A 85 -4.83 -9.70 18.57
CA LEU A 85 -5.94 -9.90 19.49
C LEU A 85 -5.97 -11.33 20.07
N MET A 86 -5.56 -12.31 19.28
CA MET A 86 -5.47 -13.69 19.75
C MET A 86 -4.37 -13.88 20.77
N LEU A 87 -3.27 -13.15 20.62
CA LEU A 87 -2.14 -13.26 21.54
C LEU A 87 -2.40 -12.62 22.88
N ARG A 88 -3.18 -11.59 22.95
CA ARG A 88 -3.58 -10.82 24.12
C ARG A 88 -2.55 -10.80 25.27
N PHE A 89 -1.80 -9.75 25.30
CA PHE A 89 -0.83 -9.53 26.39
C PHE A 89 -1.48 -8.96 27.61
#